data_b13764245a827d5a9f9c7e6494abc66b
#
_entry.id   b13764245a827d5a9f9c7e6494abc66b
#
_cell.length_a   1.000
_cell.length_b   1.000
_cell.length_c   1.000
_cell.angle_alpha   90.00
_cell.angle_beta   90.00
_cell.angle_gamma   90.00
#
_symmetry.space_group_name_H-M   'P 1'
#
loop_
_entity.id
_entity.type
_entity.pdbx_description
1 polymer ?
#
loop_
_entity_poly.entity_id
_entity_poly.type
_entity_poly.pdbx_seq_one_letter_code
_entity_poly.pdbx_strand_id
1 'polypeptide(L)'
;MKILLVQIKDFENSLENEIKAFFESKNFEIKCKSFELSDAAKIPEVLLQDSVSIDYMIGVGLAGFFVLSETNSNSKIVVNPWMSPSQKLSQKETVSHDLITILKKIETQTYDWVDAEMRVATYGIFTHDANSCDKEMFLKNYGRNMNGVDNYFIEEEILTNVLEKSLEYFAHIRKQGDWQSLNLFYT
;
A
#
# COMPACT_ATOMS: atom_id res chain seq x y z
N MET A 1 -7.13 17.73 -0.59
CA MET A 1 -6.22 16.61 -0.90
C MET A 1 -7.02 15.52 -1.57
N LYS A 2 -6.39 14.81 -2.51
CA LYS A 2 -7.05 13.78 -3.32
C LYS A 2 -6.53 12.40 -2.97
N ILE A 3 -7.44 11.47 -2.77
CA ILE A 3 -7.13 10.07 -2.43
C ILE A 3 -7.64 9.17 -3.53
N LEU A 4 -6.85 8.18 -3.90
CA LEU A 4 -7.27 7.03 -4.67
C LEU A 4 -7.39 5.82 -3.73
N LEU A 5 -8.62 5.37 -3.48
CA LEU A 5 -8.88 4.11 -2.80
C LEU A 5 -9.00 3.00 -3.86
N VAL A 6 -8.03 2.10 -3.83
CA VAL A 6 -7.96 0.96 -4.75
C VAL A 6 -8.72 -0.23 -4.17
N GLN A 7 -9.50 -0.91 -5.00
CA GLN A 7 -10.31 -2.06 -4.62
C GLN A 7 -10.13 -3.18 -5.65
N ILE A 8 -10.21 -4.43 -5.23
CA ILE A 8 -10.25 -5.60 -6.10
C ILE A 8 -11.59 -6.27 -5.88
N LYS A 9 -12.41 -6.39 -6.94
CA LYS A 9 -13.71 -7.05 -6.88
C LYS A 9 -13.57 -8.48 -6.35
N ASP A 10 -14.55 -8.92 -5.60
CA ASP A 10 -14.59 -10.21 -4.89
C ASP A 10 -13.54 -10.35 -3.76
N PHE A 11 -12.78 -9.27 -3.47
CA PHE A 11 -11.79 -9.21 -2.38
C PHE A 11 -11.93 -7.93 -1.56
N GLU A 12 -13.11 -7.28 -1.62
CA GLU A 12 -13.41 -6.10 -0.82
C GLU A 12 -13.32 -6.42 0.67
N ASN A 13 -12.86 -5.44 1.44
CA ASN A 13 -12.70 -5.56 2.88
C ASN A 13 -13.57 -4.51 3.60
N SER A 14 -14.18 -4.91 4.73
CA SER A 14 -14.99 -3.99 5.54
C SER A 14 -14.23 -2.75 6.00
N LEU A 15 -12.92 -2.85 6.17
CA LEU A 15 -12.05 -1.72 6.53
C LEU A 15 -12.03 -0.62 5.47
N GLU A 16 -12.32 -0.94 4.20
CA GLU A 16 -12.38 0.08 3.13
C GLU A 16 -13.46 1.13 3.39
N ASN A 17 -14.61 0.72 3.94
CA ASN A 17 -15.68 1.64 4.28
C ASN A 17 -15.30 2.55 5.46
N GLU A 18 -14.59 2.02 6.45
CA GLU A 18 -14.09 2.77 7.59
C GLU A 18 -13.03 3.79 7.15
N ILE A 19 -12.10 3.37 6.29
CA ILE A 19 -11.08 4.23 5.69
C ILE A 19 -11.75 5.38 4.91
N LYS A 20 -12.72 5.04 4.07
CA LYS A 20 -13.46 6.03 3.29
C LYS A 20 -14.15 7.05 4.19
N ALA A 21 -14.90 6.58 5.19
CA ALA A 21 -15.59 7.45 6.15
C ALA A 21 -14.61 8.36 6.91
N PHE A 22 -13.46 7.85 7.33
CA PHE A 22 -12.43 8.63 7.99
C PHE A 22 -11.95 9.80 7.12
N PHE A 23 -11.55 9.55 5.87
CA PHE A 23 -11.03 10.59 5.00
C PHE A 23 -12.12 11.57 4.53
N GLU A 24 -13.35 11.11 4.32
CA GLU A 24 -14.49 12.00 4.05
C GLU A 24 -14.73 12.97 5.22
N SER A 25 -14.61 12.49 6.46
CA SER A 25 -14.74 13.35 7.66
C SER A 25 -13.68 14.45 7.74
N LYS A 26 -12.54 14.25 7.09
CA LYS A 26 -11.43 15.21 6.99
C LYS A 26 -11.52 16.10 5.74
N ASN A 27 -12.62 16.06 4.99
CA ASN A 27 -12.82 16.79 3.74
C ASN A 27 -11.81 16.46 2.63
N PHE A 28 -11.35 15.22 2.54
CA PHE A 28 -10.56 14.73 1.40
C PHE A 28 -11.49 14.36 0.25
N GLU A 29 -11.04 14.64 -0.97
CA GLU A 29 -11.69 14.14 -2.18
C GLU A 29 -11.26 12.68 -2.39
N ILE A 30 -12.22 11.75 -2.35
CA ILE A 30 -11.94 10.32 -2.50
C ILE A 30 -12.47 9.82 -3.84
N LYS A 31 -11.57 9.26 -4.62
CA LYS A 31 -11.89 8.49 -5.81
C LYS A 31 -11.70 7.00 -5.51
N CYS A 32 -12.77 6.22 -5.63
CA CYS A 32 -12.67 4.76 -5.56
C CYS A 32 -12.43 4.21 -6.97
N LYS A 33 -11.51 3.25 -7.10
CA LYS A 33 -11.25 2.55 -8.35
C LYS A 33 -11.20 1.05 -8.10
N SER A 34 -12.17 0.34 -8.67
CA SER A 34 -12.28 -1.11 -8.56
C SER A 34 -11.76 -1.78 -9.82
N PHE A 35 -11.03 -2.88 -9.64
CA PHE A 35 -10.48 -3.70 -10.71
C PHE A 35 -11.01 -5.13 -10.61
N GLU A 36 -11.15 -5.78 -11.76
CA GLU A 36 -11.30 -7.23 -11.82
C GLU A 36 -9.92 -7.89 -11.62
N LEU A 37 -9.87 -8.98 -10.89
CA LEU A 37 -8.60 -9.71 -10.70
C LEU A 37 -8.06 -10.28 -12.01
N SER A 38 -8.92 -10.54 -12.98
CA SER A 38 -8.54 -10.95 -14.36
C SER A 38 -7.68 -9.90 -15.08
N ASP A 39 -7.77 -8.63 -14.69
CA ASP A 39 -6.97 -7.53 -15.24
C ASP A 39 -5.63 -7.31 -14.49
N ALA A 40 -5.22 -8.21 -13.61
CA ALA A 40 -4.05 -8.08 -12.75
C ALA A 40 -2.80 -7.57 -13.48
N ALA A 41 -2.55 -8.03 -14.70
CA ALA A 41 -1.40 -7.61 -15.49
C ALA A 41 -1.37 -6.11 -15.84
N LYS A 42 -2.53 -5.45 -15.88
CA LYS A 42 -2.67 -4.04 -16.26
C LYS A 42 -2.75 -3.10 -15.05
N ILE A 43 -3.09 -3.64 -13.88
CA ILE A 43 -3.35 -2.82 -12.69
C ILE A 43 -2.17 -1.90 -12.36
N PRO A 44 -0.90 -2.37 -12.30
CA PRO A 44 0.23 -1.50 -11.98
C PRO A 44 0.38 -0.31 -12.93
N GLU A 45 0.22 -0.53 -14.24
CA GLU A 45 0.30 0.54 -15.24
C GLU A 45 -0.84 1.56 -15.09
N VAL A 46 -2.05 1.09 -14.84
CA VAL A 46 -3.22 1.96 -14.65
C VAL A 46 -3.07 2.78 -13.36
N LEU A 47 -2.54 2.19 -12.29
CA LEU A 47 -2.27 2.91 -11.06
C LEU A 47 -1.18 3.96 -11.23
N LEU A 48 -0.14 3.66 -12.01
CA LEU A 48 0.92 4.60 -12.35
C LEU A 48 0.38 5.83 -13.09
N GLN A 49 -0.57 5.64 -14.01
CA GLN A 49 -1.21 6.76 -14.71
C GLN A 49 -2.09 7.62 -13.78
N ASP A 50 -2.86 6.97 -12.89
CA ASP A 50 -3.71 7.70 -11.93
C ASP A 50 -2.89 8.43 -10.87
N SER A 51 -1.72 7.94 -10.52
CA SER A 51 -0.87 8.46 -9.44
C SER A 51 -0.45 9.92 -9.65
N VAL A 52 -0.37 10.38 -10.89
CA VAL A 52 0.06 11.74 -11.25
C VAL A 52 -0.83 12.84 -10.65
N SER A 53 -2.09 12.53 -10.36
CA SER A 53 -3.10 13.53 -9.95
C SER A 53 -3.62 13.37 -8.52
N ILE A 54 -3.02 12.49 -7.72
CA ILE A 54 -3.46 12.16 -6.36
C ILE A 54 -2.37 12.45 -5.33
N ASP A 55 -2.79 12.73 -4.10
CA ASP A 55 -1.88 12.94 -2.96
C ASP A 55 -1.57 11.64 -2.21
N TYR A 56 -2.54 10.73 -2.13
CA TYR A 56 -2.43 9.44 -1.44
C TYR A 56 -3.07 8.32 -2.24
N MET A 57 -2.43 7.17 -2.24
CA MET A 57 -2.99 5.91 -2.73
C MET A 57 -3.18 4.96 -1.56
N ILE A 58 -4.36 4.34 -1.48
CA ILE A 58 -4.73 3.49 -0.34
C ILE A 58 -5.26 2.16 -0.86
N GLY A 59 -4.85 1.06 -0.22
CA GLY A 59 -5.37 -0.27 -0.51
C GLY A 59 -5.36 -1.20 0.69
N VAL A 60 -6.33 -2.10 0.76
CA VAL A 60 -6.49 -3.10 1.81
C VAL A 60 -6.28 -4.51 1.24
N GLY A 61 -5.59 -5.38 1.96
CA GLY A 61 -5.41 -6.77 1.55
C GLY A 61 -4.77 -6.91 0.18
N LEU A 62 -5.46 -7.56 -0.76
CA LEU A 62 -4.98 -7.75 -2.13
C LEU A 62 -4.84 -6.41 -2.88
N ALA A 63 -5.74 -5.46 -2.67
CA ALA A 63 -5.60 -4.12 -3.24
C ALA A 63 -4.36 -3.39 -2.68
N GLY A 64 -4.01 -3.62 -1.41
CA GLY A 64 -2.78 -3.12 -0.81
C GLY A 64 -1.53 -3.61 -1.53
N PHE A 65 -1.48 -4.86 -1.97
CA PHE A 65 -0.39 -5.37 -2.81
C PHE A 65 -0.26 -4.60 -4.13
N PHE A 66 -1.37 -4.35 -4.82
CA PHE A 66 -1.31 -3.59 -6.08
C PHE A 66 -0.90 -2.13 -5.86
N VAL A 67 -1.29 -1.52 -4.73
CA VAL A 67 -0.78 -0.20 -4.34
C VAL A 67 0.75 -0.22 -4.15
N LEU A 68 1.29 -1.28 -3.55
CA LEU A 68 2.74 -1.45 -3.42
C LEU A 68 3.45 -1.65 -4.76
N SER A 69 2.79 -2.24 -5.75
CA SER A 69 3.36 -2.47 -7.09
C SER A 69 3.45 -1.22 -7.96
N GLU A 70 2.82 -0.11 -7.55
CA GLU A 70 2.95 1.17 -8.22
C GLU A 70 4.32 1.80 -7.89
N THR A 71 5.04 2.29 -8.89
CA THR A 71 6.47 2.66 -8.77
C THR A 71 6.73 4.15 -8.53
N ASN A 72 5.73 5.02 -8.58
CA ASN A 72 5.92 6.43 -8.23
C ASN A 72 6.07 6.63 -6.71
N SER A 73 6.78 7.70 -6.34
CA SER A 73 7.02 8.10 -4.94
C SER A 73 5.80 8.75 -4.26
N ASN A 74 4.58 8.45 -4.68
CA ASN A 74 3.37 8.96 -4.03
C ASN A 74 3.19 8.34 -2.64
N SER A 75 2.59 9.11 -1.75
CA SER A 75 2.28 8.60 -0.41
C SER A 75 1.31 7.43 -0.47
N LYS A 76 1.73 6.25 0.00
CA LYS A 76 0.98 5.01 0.00
C LYS A 76 0.61 4.61 1.41
N ILE A 77 -0.66 4.29 1.63
CA ILE A 77 -1.15 3.70 2.88
C ILE A 77 -1.70 2.32 2.54
N VAL A 78 -1.10 1.30 3.09
CA VAL A 78 -1.53 -0.09 2.86
C VAL A 78 -1.95 -0.73 4.16
N VAL A 79 -3.13 -1.34 4.17
CA VAL A 79 -3.70 -1.99 5.35
C VAL A 79 -3.77 -3.48 5.13
N ASN A 80 -3.11 -4.26 5.99
CA ASN A 80 -3.01 -5.71 5.88
C ASN A 80 -2.65 -6.19 4.46
N PRO A 81 -1.64 -5.59 3.79
CA PRO A 81 -1.34 -5.92 2.40
C PRO A 81 -0.98 -7.40 2.26
N TRP A 82 -1.47 -8.04 1.20
CA TRP A 82 -1.02 -9.39 0.87
C TRP A 82 0.37 -9.30 0.23
N MET A 83 1.39 -9.80 0.93
CA MET A 83 2.77 -9.73 0.44
C MET A 83 3.11 -10.86 -0.53
N SER A 84 2.31 -11.93 -0.57
CA SER A 84 2.48 -13.06 -1.48
C SER A 84 1.13 -13.49 -2.06
N PRO A 85 0.46 -12.64 -2.88
CA PRO A 85 -0.86 -12.95 -3.42
C PRO A 85 -0.86 -14.18 -4.33
N SER A 86 0.22 -14.45 -5.08
CA SER A 86 0.33 -15.65 -5.90
C SER A 86 0.26 -16.93 -5.06
N GLN A 87 0.93 -16.96 -3.90
CA GLN A 87 0.90 -18.11 -3.00
C GLN A 87 -0.49 -18.29 -2.37
N LYS A 88 -1.10 -17.18 -1.90
CA LYS A 88 -2.43 -17.23 -1.28
C LYS A 88 -3.50 -17.68 -2.26
N LEU A 89 -3.45 -17.18 -3.49
CA LEU A 89 -4.43 -17.51 -4.51
C LEU A 89 -4.20 -18.89 -5.15
N SER A 90 -2.97 -19.41 -5.15
CA SER A 90 -2.71 -20.77 -5.66
C SER A 90 -3.42 -21.88 -4.88
N GLN A 91 -3.89 -21.57 -3.67
CA GLN A 91 -4.67 -22.49 -2.84
C GLN A 91 -6.17 -22.51 -3.21
N LYS A 92 -6.62 -21.61 -4.08
CA LYS A 92 -8.02 -21.53 -4.54
C LYS A 92 -8.15 -22.22 -5.90
N GLU A 93 -8.96 -23.25 -5.97
CA GLU A 93 -9.20 -24.03 -7.20
C GLU A 93 -9.76 -23.18 -8.36
N THR A 94 -10.42 -22.07 -8.05
CA THR A 94 -11.05 -21.17 -9.04
C THR A 94 -10.08 -20.25 -9.75
N VAL A 95 -8.81 -20.20 -9.31
CA VAL A 95 -7.80 -19.27 -9.84
C VAL A 95 -6.94 -19.96 -10.90
N SER A 96 -6.85 -19.37 -12.09
CA SER A 96 -6.09 -19.95 -13.20
C SER A 96 -4.57 -19.92 -12.96
N HIS A 97 -3.87 -20.88 -13.53
CA HIS A 97 -2.41 -20.93 -13.47
C HIS A 97 -1.74 -19.70 -14.11
N ASP A 98 -2.33 -19.18 -15.19
CA ASP A 98 -1.84 -17.98 -15.86
C ASP A 98 -1.91 -16.75 -14.94
N LEU A 99 -2.99 -16.60 -14.19
CA LEU A 99 -3.12 -15.50 -13.22
C LEU A 99 -2.07 -15.62 -12.11
N ILE A 100 -1.82 -16.83 -11.60
CA ILE A 100 -0.76 -17.06 -10.61
C ILE A 100 0.62 -16.67 -11.16
N THR A 101 0.88 -16.99 -12.42
CA THR A 101 2.14 -16.63 -13.09
C THR A 101 2.28 -15.11 -13.25
N ILE A 102 1.19 -14.41 -13.61
CA ILE A 102 1.17 -12.94 -13.67
C ILE A 102 1.46 -12.33 -12.30
N LEU A 103 0.79 -12.82 -11.26
CA LEU A 103 0.99 -12.30 -9.90
C LEU A 103 2.43 -12.51 -9.41
N LYS A 104 3.04 -13.68 -9.66
CA LYS A 104 4.46 -13.92 -9.33
C LYS A 104 5.39 -12.94 -10.03
N LYS A 105 5.12 -12.62 -11.29
CA LYS A 105 5.89 -11.62 -12.02
C LYS A 105 5.77 -10.24 -11.39
N ILE A 106 4.55 -9.82 -11.03
CA ILE A 106 4.33 -8.54 -10.35
C ILE A 106 5.01 -8.53 -8.98
N GLU A 107 4.91 -9.60 -8.19
CA GLU A 107 5.61 -9.74 -6.90
C GLU A 107 7.12 -9.53 -7.05
N THR A 108 7.75 -10.24 -7.97
CA THR A 108 9.18 -10.10 -8.24
C THR A 108 9.54 -8.67 -8.60
N GLN A 109 8.82 -8.08 -9.54
CA GLN A 109 9.06 -6.69 -9.94
C GLN A 109 8.87 -5.71 -8.78
N THR A 110 7.80 -5.88 -7.98
CA THR A 110 7.51 -5.00 -6.85
C THR A 110 8.65 -5.00 -5.83
N TYR A 111 9.17 -6.18 -5.46
CA TYR A 111 10.16 -6.27 -4.38
C TYR A 111 11.60 -6.02 -4.85
N ASP A 112 11.92 -6.29 -6.11
CA ASP A 112 13.23 -6.00 -6.67
C ASP A 112 13.48 -4.48 -6.83
N TRP A 113 12.42 -3.67 -6.85
CA TRP A 113 12.49 -2.23 -7.13
C TRP A 113 12.27 -1.35 -5.88
N VAL A 114 12.15 -1.94 -4.69
CA VAL A 114 11.95 -1.17 -3.44
C VAL A 114 13.24 -0.43 -3.09
N ASP A 115 13.28 0.84 -3.38
CA ASP A 115 14.35 1.77 -2.99
C ASP A 115 14.03 2.55 -1.70
N ALA A 116 14.92 3.46 -1.33
CA ALA A 116 14.76 4.27 -0.14
C ALA A 116 13.56 5.23 -0.22
N GLU A 117 13.27 5.78 -1.42
CA GLU A 117 12.16 6.71 -1.62
C GLU A 117 10.82 5.99 -1.48
N MET A 118 10.70 4.81 -2.09
CA MET A 118 9.50 3.98 -1.96
C MET A 118 9.24 3.56 -0.51
N ARG A 119 10.29 3.25 0.26
CA ARG A 119 10.14 2.91 1.69
C ARG A 119 9.58 4.06 2.49
N VAL A 120 10.11 5.27 2.28
CA VAL A 120 9.66 6.48 2.97
C VAL A 120 8.26 6.89 2.50
N ALA A 121 7.93 6.66 1.23
CA ALA A 121 6.60 6.93 0.66
C ALA A 121 5.52 5.92 1.08
N THR A 122 5.88 4.84 1.78
CA THR A 122 4.95 3.76 2.12
C THR A 122 4.73 3.65 3.62
N TYR A 123 3.46 3.64 4.02
CA TYR A 123 3.01 3.46 5.39
C TYR A 123 2.16 2.20 5.50
N GLY A 124 2.64 1.20 6.23
CA GLY A 124 1.95 -0.07 6.46
C GLY A 124 1.17 -0.07 7.77
N ILE A 125 -0.06 -0.49 7.71
CA ILE A 125 -0.94 -0.69 8.87
C ILE A 125 -1.30 -2.17 8.94
N PHE A 126 -1.08 -2.79 10.10
CA PHE A 126 -1.44 -4.17 10.37
C PHE A 126 -2.39 -4.25 11.54
N THR A 127 -3.58 -4.82 11.33
CA THR A 127 -4.55 -5.05 12.38
C THR A 127 -4.23 -6.34 13.13
N HIS A 128 -4.89 -6.57 14.25
CA HIS A 128 -4.66 -7.73 15.12
C HIS A 128 -4.78 -9.09 14.38
N ASP A 129 -5.67 -9.19 13.41
CA ASP A 129 -5.92 -10.37 12.59
C ASP A 129 -5.06 -10.46 11.32
N ALA A 130 -4.09 -9.52 11.17
CA ALA A 130 -3.19 -9.54 10.04
C ALA A 130 -2.32 -10.82 10.02
N ASN A 131 -2.08 -11.33 8.82
CA ASN A 131 -1.22 -12.50 8.62
C ASN A 131 0.23 -12.18 9.01
N SER A 132 0.82 -12.99 9.91
CA SER A 132 2.18 -12.76 10.40
C SER A 132 3.25 -12.82 9.31
N CYS A 133 3.08 -13.71 8.32
CA CYS A 133 4.02 -13.81 7.20
C CYS A 133 3.99 -12.56 6.31
N ASP A 134 2.81 -11.98 6.07
CA ASP A 134 2.70 -10.73 5.31
C ASP A 134 3.40 -9.59 6.06
N LYS A 135 3.20 -9.51 7.37
CA LYS A 135 3.85 -8.53 8.22
C LYS A 135 5.37 -8.65 8.18
N GLU A 136 5.91 -9.86 8.35
CA GLU A 136 7.35 -10.11 8.27
C GLU A 136 7.92 -9.73 6.90
N MET A 137 7.23 -10.09 5.82
CA MET A 137 7.65 -9.71 4.46
C MET A 137 7.59 -8.20 4.24
N PHE A 138 6.55 -7.53 4.74
CA PHE A 138 6.47 -6.08 4.67
C PHE A 138 7.63 -5.43 5.41
N LEU A 139 7.92 -5.86 6.64
CA LEU A 139 9.05 -5.37 7.43
C LEU A 139 10.39 -5.56 6.72
N LYS A 140 10.58 -6.70 6.09
CA LYS A 140 11.80 -7.01 5.34
C LYS A 140 12.01 -6.03 4.18
N ASN A 141 10.96 -5.67 3.45
CA ASN A 141 11.06 -4.86 2.22
C ASN A 141 10.88 -3.35 2.49
N TYR A 142 9.98 -2.96 3.41
CA TYR A 142 9.56 -1.57 3.64
C TYR A 142 9.84 -1.06 5.05
N GLY A 143 9.98 -1.93 6.05
CA GLY A 143 9.90 -1.63 7.47
C GLY A 143 11.10 -0.91 8.09
N ARG A 144 12.16 -0.67 7.34
CA ARG A 144 13.29 0.14 7.82
C ARG A 144 13.44 1.35 6.93
N ASN A 145 12.84 2.45 7.34
CA ASN A 145 13.40 3.68 6.87
C ASN A 145 14.69 3.95 7.63
N MET A 146 15.57 4.67 7.01
CA MET A 146 16.93 4.91 7.48
C MET A 146 17.01 5.83 8.70
N ASN A 147 15.91 6.44 9.13
CA ASN A 147 15.79 7.27 10.32
C ASN A 147 15.37 6.47 11.58
N GLY A 148 15.29 5.14 11.49
CA GLY A 148 14.87 4.29 12.60
C GLY A 148 13.38 4.42 12.96
N VAL A 149 12.58 5.05 12.10
CA VAL A 149 11.14 5.13 12.27
C VAL A 149 10.52 3.92 11.58
N ASP A 150 9.82 3.10 12.32
CA ASP A 150 9.11 1.95 11.78
C ASP A 150 7.93 2.45 10.92
N ASN A 151 7.88 2.01 9.68
CA ASN A 151 6.79 2.33 8.74
C ASN A 151 5.59 1.39 8.90
N TYR A 152 5.37 0.90 10.10
CA TYR A 152 4.23 0.04 10.38
C TYR A 152 3.71 0.31 11.78
N PHE A 153 2.43 0.10 11.96
CA PHE A 153 1.76 0.16 13.24
C PHE A 153 1.02 -1.14 13.48
N ILE A 154 1.16 -1.64 14.68
CA ILE A 154 0.54 -2.88 15.11
C ILE A 154 -0.47 -2.59 16.20
N GLU A 155 -1.62 -3.10 16.01
CA GLU A 155 -2.34 -4.09 16.81
C GLU A 155 -3.35 -3.64 17.83
N GLU A 156 -3.23 -2.56 18.52
CA GLU A 156 -4.17 -2.29 19.62
C GLU A 156 -4.90 -0.96 19.47
N GLU A 157 -4.61 -0.25 18.41
CA GLU A 157 -5.22 1.04 18.18
C GLU A 157 -6.41 0.93 17.22
N ILE A 158 -7.41 1.78 17.47
CA ILE A 158 -8.53 1.98 16.55
C ILE A 158 -7.97 2.44 15.20
N LEU A 159 -8.41 1.85 14.10
CA LEU A 159 -7.89 2.12 12.73
C LEU A 159 -7.84 3.62 12.42
N THR A 160 -8.85 4.39 12.84
CA THR A 160 -8.90 5.85 12.64
C THR A 160 -7.72 6.58 13.29
N ASN A 161 -7.25 6.14 14.46
CA ASN A 161 -6.09 6.74 15.13
C ASN A 161 -4.80 6.47 14.34
N VAL A 162 -4.67 5.26 13.80
CA VAL A 162 -3.50 4.89 12.99
C VAL A 162 -3.50 5.61 11.65
N LEU A 163 -4.66 5.81 11.04
CA LEU A 163 -4.81 6.65 9.84
C LEU A 163 -4.42 8.10 10.11
N GLU A 164 -4.80 8.66 11.27
CA GLU A 164 -4.35 10.01 11.68
C GLU A 164 -2.82 10.07 11.76
N LYS A 165 -2.19 9.11 12.44
CA LYS A 165 -0.72 9.02 12.53
C LYS A 165 -0.06 8.91 11.15
N SER A 166 -0.65 8.18 10.21
CA SER A 166 -0.13 8.10 8.84
C SER A 166 -0.15 9.46 8.13
N LEU A 167 -1.19 10.25 8.33
CA LEU A 167 -1.27 11.61 7.80
C LEU A 167 -0.23 12.55 8.45
N GLU A 168 -0.03 12.44 9.77
CA GLU A 168 1.01 13.19 10.48
C GLU A 168 2.41 12.83 10.00
N TYR A 169 2.69 11.55 9.78
CA TYR A 169 3.93 11.06 9.21
C TYR A 169 4.21 11.70 7.85
N PHE A 170 3.28 11.63 6.91
CA PHE A 170 3.46 12.23 5.59
C PHE A 170 3.52 13.75 5.62
N ALA A 171 2.78 14.40 6.53
CA ALA A 171 2.88 15.85 6.72
C ALA A 171 4.26 16.27 7.24
N HIS A 172 4.85 15.47 8.13
CA HIS A 172 6.21 15.69 8.63
C HIS A 172 7.24 15.55 7.51
N ILE A 173 7.17 14.48 6.72
CA ILE A 173 8.10 14.25 5.61
C ILE A 173 8.02 15.38 4.57
N ARG A 174 6.81 15.82 4.20
CA ARG A 174 6.62 16.94 3.26
C ARG A 174 7.18 18.27 3.79
N LYS A 175 7.15 18.50 5.11
CA LYS A 175 7.69 19.71 5.74
C LYS A 175 9.23 19.75 5.79
N GLN A 176 9.87 18.59 5.84
CA GLN A 176 11.35 18.52 5.85
C GLN A 176 11.97 18.85 4.50
N GLY A 177 11.15 19.16 3.50
CA GLY A 177 11.59 19.54 2.16
C GLY A 177 12.20 18.36 1.40
N ASP A 178 11.92 18.32 0.12
CA ASP A 178 12.39 17.36 -0.86
C ASP A 178 12.90 16.00 -0.35
N TRP A 179 12.31 14.95 -0.83
CA TRP A 179 12.77 13.56 -0.70
C TRP A 179 14.30 13.42 -0.92
N GLN A 180 14.93 14.36 -1.61
CA GLN A 180 16.37 14.46 -1.84
C GLN A 180 17.17 14.84 -0.59
N SER A 181 16.59 15.55 0.38
CA SER A 181 17.31 15.89 1.62
C SER A 181 17.48 14.70 2.57
N LEU A 182 16.73 13.63 2.39
CA LEU A 182 16.91 12.37 3.13
C LEU A 182 18.19 11.63 2.70
N ASN A 183 18.74 11.91 1.51
CA ASN A 183 20.00 11.35 1.03
C ASN A 183 21.23 11.97 1.70
N LEU A 184 21.10 13.08 2.44
CA LEU A 184 22.24 13.74 3.10
C LEU A 184 22.70 13.05 4.40
N PHE A 185 22.00 12.03 4.86
CA PHE A 185 22.39 11.26 6.05
C PHE A 185 23.13 9.95 5.73
N TYR A 186 23.60 9.79 4.49
CA TYR A 186 24.25 8.57 3.98
C TYR A 186 25.74 8.73 3.68
N THR A 187 26.39 9.77 4.17
CA THR A 187 27.88 9.89 4.11
C THR A 187 28.51 9.58 5.46
#